data_2c4d1fdbb8af7b4703b28d06bb693aa8
#
_entry.id   2c4d1fdbb8af7b4703b28d06bb693aa8
#
_cell.length_a   1.000
_cell.length_b   1.000
_cell.length_c   1.000
_cell.angle_alpha   90.00
_cell.angle_beta   90.00
_cell.angle_gamma   90.00
#
_symmetry.space_group_name_H-M   'P 1'
#
loop_
_entity.id
_entity.type
_entity.pdbx_description
1 polymer ?
#
loop_
_entity_poly.entity_id
_entity_poly.type
_entity_poly.pdbx_seq_one_letter_code
_entity_poly.pdbx_strand_id
1 'polypeptide(L)'
;MTLGFMGVFAAVISERVSARAGWWLLGPFLIWGVVSVEVWRRTELAGAGDLRMYALVQFYPMLAIPLILWLFPPRYTASHRVWQMILWYMAAKILEAADVPIHQLFGQQMSGHALKHLAAAMALWMPLCMLAEREPTSK
;
A
#
# COMPACT_ATOMS: atom_id res chain seq x y z
N MET A 1 -3.92 -2.25 6.39
CA MET A 1 -3.14 -1.99 5.16
C MET A 1 -3.62 -0.78 4.36
N THR A 2 -4.91 -0.61 4.10
CA THR A 2 -5.46 0.55 3.34
C THR A 2 -5.00 1.90 3.87
N LEU A 3 -5.07 2.13 5.19
CA LEU A 3 -4.62 3.40 5.80
C LEU A 3 -3.12 3.64 5.63
N GLY A 4 -2.30 2.58 5.73
CA GLY A 4 -0.85 2.68 5.50
C GLY A 4 -0.53 3.11 4.07
N PHE A 5 -1.21 2.53 3.07
CA PHE A 5 -1.06 2.92 1.67
C PHE A 5 -1.51 4.35 1.40
N MET A 6 -2.63 4.78 1.98
CA MET A 6 -3.10 6.16 1.84
C MET A 6 -2.14 7.16 2.49
N GLY A 7 -1.56 6.81 3.65
CA GLY A 7 -0.52 7.63 4.29
C GLY A 7 0.75 7.74 3.45
N VAL A 8 1.26 6.62 2.91
CA VAL A 8 2.43 6.62 2.02
C VAL A 8 2.13 7.40 0.73
N PHE A 9 0.93 7.27 0.17
CA PHE A 9 0.54 8.01 -1.02
C PHE A 9 0.55 9.52 -0.77
N ALA A 10 -0.04 9.99 0.33
CA ALA A 10 0.04 11.39 0.73
C ALA A 10 1.50 11.86 0.95
N ALA A 11 2.34 11.02 1.57
CA ALA A 11 3.75 11.32 1.79
C ALA A 11 4.53 11.44 0.46
N VAL A 12 4.28 10.56 -0.50
CA VAL A 12 4.90 10.63 -1.84
C VAL A 12 4.46 11.89 -2.58
N ILE A 13 3.18 12.27 -2.52
CA ILE A 13 2.70 13.54 -3.09
C ILE A 13 3.38 14.71 -2.40
N SER A 14 3.48 14.69 -1.08
CA SER A 14 4.14 15.75 -0.29
C SER A 14 5.61 15.93 -0.68
N GLU A 15 6.32 14.82 -0.86
CA GLU A 15 7.73 14.84 -1.21
C GLU A 15 7.99 15.24 -2.66
N ARG A 16 7.23 14.67 -3.60
CA ARG A 16 7.52 14.75 -5.03
C ARG A 16 6.84 15.90 -5.75
N VAL A 17 5.60 16.19 -5.35
CA VAL A 17 4.75 17.19 -6.03
C VAL A 17 4.72 18.46 -5.22
N SER A 18 4.08 18.44 -4.06
CA SER A 18 3.92 19.62 -3.20
C SER A 18 3.67 19.21 -1.75
N ALA A 19 4.48 19.77 -0.83
CA ALA A 19 4.32 19.54 0.59
C ALA A 19 2.92 19.94 1.08
N ARG A 20 2.41 21.08 0.60
CA ARG A 20 1.07 21.56 0.94
C ARG A 20 -0.01 20.59 0.46
N ALA A 21 0.08 20.12 -0.79
CA ALA A 21 -0.90 19.19 -1.35
C ALA A 21 -0.93 17.85 -0.57
N GLY A 22 0.23 17.27 -0.26
CA GLY A 22 0.32 16.04 0.51
C GLY A 22 -0.31 16.16 1.91
N TRP A 23 -0.07 17.27 2.61
CA TRP A 23 -0.68 17.55 3.91
C TRP A 23 -2.20 17.67 3.83
N TRP A 24 -2.72 18.43 2.86
CA TRP A 24 -4.17 18.60 2.69
C TRP A 24 -4.88 17.30 2.26
N LEU A 25 -4.22 16.47 1.50
CA LEU A 25 -4.77 15.19 1.02
C LEU A 25 -4.71 14.08 2.06
N LEU A 26 -3.83 14.18 3.07
CA LEU A 26 -3.67 13.13 4.08
C LEU A 26 -5.00 12.82 4.80
N GLY A 27 -5.69 13.84 5.32
CA GLY A 27 -6.97 13.68 6.01
C GLY A 27 -8.03 13.01 5.12
N PRO A 28 -8.36 13.58 3.95
CA PRO A 28 -9.28 12.97 2.98
C PRO A 28 -8.93 11.53 2.60
N PHE A 29 -7.64 11.21 2.38
CA PHE A 29 -7.21 9.86 2.05
C PHE A 29 -7.42 8.87 3.20
N LEU A 30 -7.13 9.27 4.43
CA LEU A 30 -7.38 8.42 5.60
C LEU A 30 -8.88 8.19 5.80
N ILE A 31 -9.70 9.23 5.66
CA ILE A 31 -11.16 9.12 5.73
C ILE A 31 -11.67 8.17 4.65
N TRP A 32 -11.20 8.33 3.41
CA TRP A 32 -11.58 7.47 2.31
C TRP A 32 -11.17 6.01 2.57
N GLY A 33 -9.99 5.78 3.13
CA GLY A 33 -9.54 4.46 3.55
C GLY A 33 -10.49 3.80 4.55
N VAL A 34 -10.89 4.54 5.60
CA VAL A 34 -11.85 4.05 6.62
C VAL A 34 -13.24 3.80 6.01
N VAL A 35 -13.76 4.77 5.26
CA VAL A 35 -15.09 4.66 4.62
C VAL A 35 -15.16 3.47 3.67
N SER A 36 -14.09 3.21 2.88
CA SER A 36 -14.05 2.09 1.94
C SER A 36 -14.19 0.73 2.64
N VAL A 37 -13.55 0.57 3.80
CA VAL A 37 -13.64 -0.65 4.62
C VAL A 37 -15.03 -0.78 5.23
N GLU A 38 -15.60 0.33 5.74
CA GLU A 38 -16.92 0.31 6.35
C GLU A 38 -18.02 0.03 5.34
N VAL A 39 -17.95 0.60 4.12
CA VAL A 39 -18.88 0.30 3.04
C VAL A 39 -18.81 -1.18 2.65
N TRP A 40 -17.60 -1.72 2.45
CA TRP A 40 -17.45 -3.15 2.20
C TRP A 40 -18.05 -3.99 3.32
N ARG A 41 -17.73 -3.71 4.58
CA ARG A 41 -18.24 -4.46 5.73
C ARG A 41 -19.77 -4.46 5.77
N ARG A 42 -20.40 -3.30 5.55
CA ARG A 42 -21.88 -3.17 5.56
C ARG A 42 -22.53 -3.93 4.41
N THR A 43 -21.95 -3.84 3.23
CA THR A 43 -22.47 -4.55 2.07
C THR A 43 -22.24 -6.06 2.16
N GLU A 44 -21.15 -6.50 2.78
CA GLU A 44 -20.92 -7.91 3.10
C GLU A 44 -21.97 -8.46 4.06
N LEU A 45 -22.27 -7.74 5.15
CA LEU A 45 -23.32 -8.11 6.09
C LEU A 45 -24.72 -8.13 5.46
N ALA A 46 -24.96 -7.34 4.41
CA ALA A 46 -26.18 -7.33 3.62
C ALA A 46 -26.22 -8.40 2.50
N GLY A 47 -25.17 -9.24 2.40
CA GLY A 47 -25.06 -10.29 1.38
C GLY A 47 -24.69 -9.80 -0.03
N ALA A 48 -24.30 -8.51 -0.20
CA ALA A 48 -23.94 -7.94 -1.49
C ALA A 48 -22.42 -7.89 -1.74
N GLY A 49 -21.60 -7.78 -0.69
CA GLY A 49 -20.13 -7.86 -0.73
C GLY A 49 -19.45 -6.88 -1.70
N ASP A 50 -19.85 -5.60 -1.72
CA ASP A 50 -19.30 -4.61 -2.67
C ASP A 50 -17.87 -4.21 -2.33
N LEU A 51 -16.93 -4.75 -3.08
CA LEU A 51 -15.49 -4.50 -2.96
C LEU A 51 -14.97 -3.33 -3.81
N ARG A 52 -15.80 -2.68 -4.62
CA ARG A 52 -15.34 -1.68 -5.60
C ARG A 52 -14.58 -0.51 -4.97
N MET A 53 -15.13 0.11 -3.93
CA MET A 53 -14.46 1.20 -3.23
C MET A 53 -13.21 0.74 -2.51
N TYR A 54 -13.26 -0.42 -1.87
CA TYR A 54 -12.11 -1.03 -1.20
C TYR A 54 -10.97 -1.34 -2.19
N ALA A 55 -11.29 -1.93 -3.33
CA ALA A 55 -10.33 -2.19 -4.41
C ALA A 55 -9.73 -0.89 -4.95
N LEU A 56 -10.54 0.15 -5.17
CA LEU A 56 -10.05 1.45 -5.64
C LEU A 56 -9.02 2.05 -4.67
N VAL A 57 -9.33 2.10 -3.38
CA VAL A 57 -8.41 2.61 -2.34
C VAL A 57 -7.11 1.82 -2.28
N GLN A 58 -7.16 0.55 -2.61
CA GLN A 58 -6.00 -0.35 -2.54
C GLN A 58 -5.14 -0.28 -3.80
N PHE A 59 -5.75 -0.28 -4.98
CA PHE A 59 -5.03 -0.35 -6.25
C PHE A 59 -4.68 1.03 -6.83
N TYR A 60 -5.46 2.07 -6.56
CA TYR A 60 -5.18 3.41 -7.08
C TYR A 60 -3.79 3.93 -6.64
N PRO A 61 -3.41 3.89 -5.35
CA PRO A 61 -2.06 4.29 -4.93
C PRO A 61 -0.97 3.41 -5.54
N MET A 62 -1.24 2.13 -5.74
CA MET A 62 -0.30 1.19 -6.37
C MET A 62 0.09 1.59 -7.79
N LEU A 63 -0.82 2.20 -8.53
CA LEU A 63 -0.58 2.72 -9.88
C LEU A 63 -0.06 4.16 -9.85
N ALA A 64 -0.61 4.99 -8.98
CA ALA A 64 -0.28 6.41 -8.91
C ALA A 64 1.12 6.67 -8.33
N ILE A 65 1.55 5.91 -7.31
CA ILE A 65 2.87 6.08 -6.70
C ILE A 65 4.00 5.85 -7.73
N PRO A 66 4.08 4.72 -8.47
CA PRO A 66 5.07 4.53 -9.52
C PRO A 66 5.09 5.65 -10.56
N LEU A 67 3.91 6.10 -10.99
CA LEU A 67 3.78 7.18 -11.96
C LEU A 67 4.36 8.50 -11.41
N ILE A 68 4.07 8.84 -10.17
CA ILE A 68 4.63 10.04 -9.51
C ILE A 68 6.15 9.92 -9.35
N LEU A 69 6.64 8.74 -8.95
CA LEU A 69 8.08 8.50 -8.81
C LEU A 69 8.83 8.62 -10.15
N TRP A 70 8.16 8.28 -11.24
CA TRP A 70 8.72 8.39 -12.60
C TRP A 70 8.66 9.82 -13.15
N LEU A 71 7.55 10.52 -12.91
CA LEU A 71 7.33 11.88 -13.46
C LEU A 71 8.07 12.98 -12.68
N PHE A 72 8.30 12.79 -11.38
CA PHE A 72 8.86 13.83 -10.52
C PHE A 72 10.20 13.41 -9.90
N PRO A 73 11.24 14.25 -9.98
CA PRO A 73 12.56 13.93 -9.45
C PRO A 73 12.55 13.79 -7.92
N PRO A 74 13.45 12.97 -7.37
CA PRO A 74 13.57 12.80 -5.92
C PRO A 74 14.10 14.06 -5.24
N ARG A 75 13.51 14.43 -4.10
CA ARG A 75 14.04 15.45 -3.19
C ARG A 75 14.89 14.85 -2.08
N TYR A 76 14.73 13.54 -1.84
CA TYR A 76 15.47 12.77 -0.84
C TYR A 76 16.01 11.49 -1.45
N THR A 77 17.05 10.94 -0.83
CA THR A 77 17.61 9.63 -1.14
C THR A 77 16.65 8.50 -0.72
N ALA A 78 17.10 7.25 -0.84
CA ALA A 78 16.36 6.05 -0.40
C ALA A 78 14.98 5.83 -1.09
N SER A 79 14.67 6.49 -2.22
CA SER A 79 13.41 6.29 -2.98
C SER A 79 13.20 4.84 -3.44
N HIS A 80 14.27 4.03 -3.53
CA HIS A 80 14.20 2.60 -3.84
C HIS A 80 13.38 1.82 -2.80
N ARG A 81 13.28 2.31 -1.56
CA ARG A 81 12.46 1.70 -0.50
C ARG A 81 10.96 1.72 -0.85
N VAL A 82 10.49 2.75 -1.55
CA VAL A 82 9.10 2.79 -2.03
C VAL A 82 8.85 1.71 -3.08
N TRP A 83 9.82 1.47 -3.98
CA TRP A 83 9.73 0.36 -4.93
C TRP A 83 9.74 -1.00 -4.23
N GLN A 84 10.57 -1.17 -3.21
CA GLN A 84 10.57 -2.40 -2.38
C GLN A 84 9.23 -2.60 -1.68
N MET A 85 8.60 -1.54 -1.14
CA MET A 85 7.25 -1.61 -0.59
C MET A 85 6.24 -2.15 -1.60
N ILE A 86 6.25 -1.61 -2.83
CA ILE A 86 5.35 -2.04 -3.91
C ILE A 86 5.60 -3.52 -4.25
N LEU A 87 6.85 -3.95 -4.37
CA LEU A 87 7.20 -5.34 -4.66
C LEU A 87 6.71 -6.30 -3.57
N TRP A 88 6.94 -5.96 -2.30
CA TRP A 88 6.44 -6.77 -1.17
C TRP A 88 4.92 -6.84 -1.13
N TYR A 89 4.25 -5.74 -1.48
CA TYR A 89 2.80 -5.73 -1.55
C TYR A 89 2.28 -6.59 -2.72
N MET A 90 2.91 -6.51 -3.87
CA MET A 90 2.58 -7.41 -5.01
C MET A 90 2.78 -8.87 -4.62
N ALA A 91 3.89 -9.20 -3.95
CA ALA A 91 4.12 -10.55 -3.41
C ALA A 91 2.99 -10.98 -2.46
N ALA A 92 2.55 -10.09 -1.56
CA ALA A 92 1.42 -10.38 -0.68
C ALA A 92 0.13 -10.69 -1.44
N LYS A 93 -0.14 -9.98 -2.55
CA LYS A 93 -1.30 -10.23 -3.40
C LYS A 93 -1.21 -11.54 -4.18
N ILE A 94 -0.04 -11.90 -4.65
CA ILE A 94 0.21 -13.19 -5.30
C ILE A 94 0.00 -14.34 -4.31
N LEU A 95 0.55 -14.21 -3.08
CA LEU A 95 0.38 -15.19 -2.02
C LEU A 95 -1.10 -15.34 -1.59
N GLU A 96 -1.86 -14.25 -1.58
CA GLU A 96 -3.29 -14.26 -1.33
C GLU A 96 -4.06 -15.02 -2.43
N ALA A 97 -3.74 -14.75 -3.69
CA ALA A 97 -4.36 -15.43 -4.82
C ALA A 97 -3.98 -16.92 -4.91
N ALA A 98 -2.78 -17.25 -4.44
CA ALA A 98 -2.25 -18.62 -4.44
C ALA A 98 -2.51 -19.38 -3.11
N ASP A 99 -3.43 -18.92 -2.26
CA ASP A 99 -3.66 -19.50 -0.92
C ASP A 99 -3.95 -21.00 -0.98
N VAL A 100 -4.90 -21.41 -1.84
CA VAL A 100 -5.30 -22.83 -1.96
C VAL A 100 -4.15 -23.72 -2.44
N PRO A 101 -3.44 -23.44 -3.55
CA PRO A 101 -2.32 -24.27 -4.00
C PRO A 101 -1.16 -24.28 -2.98
N ILE A 102 -0.88 -23.18 -2.30
CA ILE A 102 0.15 -23.13 -1.26
C ILE A 102 -0.23 -24.04 -0.09
N HIS A 103 -1.48 -23.98 0.37
CA HIS A 103 -1.97 -24.80 1.48
C HIS A 103 -1.86 -26.30 1.17
N GLN A 104 -2.18 -26.69 -0.06
CA GLN A 104 -2.03 -28.07 -0.52
C GLN A 104 -0.57 -28.51 -0.60
N LEU A 105 0.31 -27.65 -1.14
CA LEU A 105 1.74 -27.96 -1.31
C LEU A 105 2.46 -28.19 0.02
N PHE A 106 2.09 -27.44 1.07
CA PHE A 106 2.70 -27.53 2.41
C PHE A 106 1.96 -28.48 3.35
N GLY A 107 1.18 -29.45 2.83
CA GLY A 107 0.52 -30.46 3.63
C GLY A 107 -0.43 -29.90 4.69
N GLN A 108 -1.11 -28.79 4.37
CA GLN A 108 -2.06 -28.05 5.22
C GLN A 108 -1.45 -27.39 6.46
N GLN A 109 -0.12 -27.33 6.58
CA GLN A 109 0.56 -26.71 7.73
C GLN A 109 0.76 -25.19 7.55
N MET A 110 0.85 -24.71 6.31
CA MET A 110 1.06 -23.29 6.00
C MET A 110 0.11 -22.82 4.90
N SER A 111 -0.47 -21.64 5.07
CA SER A 111 -1.37 -21.05 4.06
C SER A 111 -0.74 -19.83 3.39
N GLY A 112 -1.11 -19.57 2.16
CA GLY A 112 -0.76 -18.33 1.47
C GLY A 112 -1.30 -17.11 2.22
N HIS A 113 -2.43 -17.26 2.93
CA HIS A 113 -2.99 -16.25 3.80
C HIS A 113 -2.04 -15.84 4.94
N ALA A 114 -1.36 -16.79 5.59
CA ALA A 114 -0.36 -16.48 6.61
C ALA A 114 0.86 -15.78 6.02
N LEU A 115 1.36 -16.27 4.88
CA LEU A 115 2.51 -15.71 4.17
C LEU A 115 2.22 -14.29 3.65
N LYS A 116 0.99 -14.00 3.19
CA LYS A 116 0.63 -12.64 2.76
C LYS A 116 0.73 -11.61 3.89
N HIS A 117 0.41 -11.99 5.14
CA HIS A 117 0.54 -11.09 6.27
C HIS A 117 2.01 -10.75 6.56
N LEU A 118 2.90 -11.72 6.42
CA LEU A 118 4.34 -11.48 6.56
C LEU A 118 4.86 -10.55 5.44
N ALA A 119 4.51 -10.83 4.19
CA ALA A 119 4.86 -9.97 3.06
C ALA A 119 4.27 -8.56 3.20
N ALA A 120 3.04 -8.44 3.70
CA ALA A 120 2.39 -7.16 3.97
C ALA A 120 3.08 -6.38 5.10
N ALA A 121 3.56 -7.05 6.14
CA ALA A 121 4.36 -6.42 7.20
C ALA A 121 5.69 -5.88 6.64
N MET A 122 6.35 -6.65 5.77
CA MET A 122 7.56 -6.20 5.07
C MET A 122 7.29 -4.99 4.18
N ALA A 123 6.15 -4.96 3.48
CA ALA A 123 5.76 -3.80 2.69
C ALA A 123 5.62 -2.53 3.53
N LEU A 124 5.05 -2.63 4.74
CA LEU A 124 4.92 -1.49 5.66
C LEU A 124 6.23 -1.11 6.36
N TRP A 125 7.16 -2.06 6.48
CA TRP A 125 8.49 -1.82 7.05
C TRP A 125 9.37 -0.95 6.12
N MET A 126 9.24 -1.10 4.80
CA MET A 126 10.07 -0.36 3.83
C MET A 126 9.95 1.17 3.93
N PRO A 127 8.77 1.79 4.07
CA PRO A 127 8.66 3.22 4.33
C PRO A 127 9.33 3.68 5.63
N LEU A 128 9.33 2.87 6.67
CA LEU A 128 10.04 3.19 7.92
C LEU A 128 11.55 3.20 7.70
N CYS A 129 12.10 2.21 6.98
CA CYS A 129 13.51 2.21 6.57
C CYS A 129 13.83 3.46 5.73
N MET A 130 12.95 3.82 4.77
CA MET A 130 13.14 5.04 3.98
C MET A 130 13.24 6.29 4.87
N LEU A 131 12.37 6.42 5.87
CA LEU A 131 12.38 7.57 6.78
C LEU A 131 13.66 7.63 7.63
N ALA A 132 14.24 6.48 8.00
CA ALA A 132 15.48 6.39 8.76
C ALA A 132 16.73 6.68 7.92
N GLU A 133 16.73 6.33 6.64
CA GLU A 133 17.89 6.40 5.73
C GLU A 133 17.90 7.64 4.82
N ARG A 134 16.79 8.38 4.72
CA ARG A 134 16.66 9.47 3.75
C ARG A 134 17.50 10.70 4.15
N GLU A 135 18.20 11.21 3.15
CA GLU A 135 18.93 12.49 3.22
C GLU A 135 18.45 13.40 2.08
N PRO A 136 18.50 14.73 2.25
CA PRO A 136 18.19 15.65 1.16
C PRO A 136 19.16 15.43 -0.01
N THR A 137 18.64 15.34 -1.24
CA THR A 137 19.49 15.32 -2.42
C THR A 137 20.07 16.71 -2.64
N SER A 138 21.40 16.83 -2.57
CA SER A 138 22.09 18.05 -3.01
C SER A 138 21.82 18.25 -4.50
N LYS A 139 21.18 19.35 -4.85
CA LYS A 139 21.12 19.84 -6.23
C LYS A 139 22.36 20.64 -6.55
#